data_e328fa331275bbec7f1af5e3eeee8435
#
_entry.id   e328fa331275bbec7f1af5e3eeee8435
#
_cell.length_a   1.000
_cell.length_b   1.000
_cell.length_c   1.000
_cell.angle_alpha   90.00
_cell.angle_beta   90.00
_cell.angle_gamma   90.00
#
_symmetry.space_group_name_H-M   'P 1'
#
loop_
_entity.id
_entity.type
_entity.pdbx_description
1 polymer ?
#
loop_
_entity_poly.entity_id
_entity_poly.type
_entity_poly.pdbx_seq_one_letter_code
_entity_poly.pdbx_strand_id
1 'polypeptide(L)'
;MARKYFGTDGVRGKVGEFPITPDFVMKLGWAAGKVLSKKGTKKVLIGKDTRISGYMLESALEAGLSAAGLKAILMGPMPTPAVAYLTRTFRAEAGIVISASHNPYYDNGIKFFSADGTKLPDEVELAIEAELDNELKCVESAELGKAQRIDDAAGRYIEFCKSTFPTHLSLEGVKMVVDCGHGATYHIAPSVFRELGAEVIAIGCSPDGLNINDGVGSTAPEALAAKVLECKADLGVAFDGDGDRLVMVDSTGYIIDGDEILYIIARDALRNGRLKGGVVGTLMANMGLELALQTLGIPFARAKVGDRYVLEMMNEKGWRIGGENSGHIICLD
;
A
#
# COMPACT_ATOMS: atom_id res chain seq x y z
N MET A 1 5.89 -14.78 -22.43
CA MET A 1 6.74 -13.64 -22.87
C MET A 1 7.26 -12.94 -21.63
N ALA A 2 8.45 -12.35 -21.66
CA ALA A 2 8.92 -11.52 -20.56
C ALA A 2 8.13 -10.20 -20.55
N ARG A 3 7.77 -9.69 -19.37
CA ARG A 3 7.15 -8.37 -19.20
C ARG A 3 8.12 -7.29 -19.67
N LYS A 4 7.60 -6.28 -20.36
CA LYS A 4 8.38 -5.17 -20.94
C LYS A 4 8.35 -3.93 -20.03
N TYR A 5 7.21 -3.63 -19.46
CA TYR A 5 6.95 -2.43 -18.66
C TYR A 5 6.60 -2.73 -17.21
N PHE A 6 5.83 -3.81 -16.98
CA PHE A 6 5.47 -4.24 -15.63
C PHE A 6 6.65 -4.89 -14.92
N GLY A 7 7.06 -4.31 -13.80
CA GLY A 7 7.99 -4.90 -12.84
C GLY A 7 7.27 -5.83 -11.86
N THR A 8 7.90 -6.07 -10.70
CA THR A 8 7.29 -6.85 -9.60
C THR A 8 6.14 -6.12 -8.93
N ASP A 9 6.07 -4.78 -9.07
CA ASP A 9 5.11 -3.93 -8.40
C ASP A 9 4.61 -2.80 -9.32
N GLY A 10 4.05 -3.16 -10.47
CA GLY A 10 3.52 -2.23 -11.46
C GLY A 10 4.58 -1.62 -12.38
N VAL A 11 4.24 -0.49 -13.00
CA VAL A 11 5.12 0.29 -13.90
C VAL A 11 5.70 1.44 -13.09
N ARG A 12 7.02 1.57 -13.02
CA ARG A 12 7.72 2.62 -12.25
C ARG A 12 8.81 3.31 -13.05
N GLY A 13 9.12 4.55 -12.69
CA GLY A 13 10.22 5.31 -13.26
C GLY A 13 10.25 6.74 -12.78
N LYS A 14 11.23 7.50 -13.30
CA LYS A 14 11.34 8.91 -13.04
C LYS A 14 10.30 9.69 -13.85
N VAL A 15 9.61 10.60 -13.20
CA VAL A 15 8.58 11.43 -13.82
C VAL A 15 9.15 12.29 -14.94
N GLY A 16 8.46 12.30 -16.08
CA GLY A 16 8.91 13.01 -17.29
C GLY A 16 9.85 12.19 -18.17
N GLU A 17 10.32 11.05 -17.69
CA GLU A 17 11.07 10.07 -18.48
C GLU A 17 10.20 8.83 -18.75
N PHE A 18 10.34 8.25 -19.93
CA PHE A 18 9.61 7.02 -20.27
C PHE A 18 9.94 5.88 -19.27
N PRO A 19 8.96 5.14 -18.72
CA PRO A 19 7.54 5.11 -19.10
C PRO A 19 6.62 6.03 -18.26
N ILE A 20 7.14 6.86 -17.34
CA ILE A 20 6.31 7.72 -16.49
C ILE A 20 6.12 9.10 -17.15
N THR A 21 5.50 9.10 -18.32
CA THR A 21 5.11 10.29 -19.09
C THR A 21 3.60 10.33 -19.26
N PRO A 22 2.96 11.51 -19.36
CA PRO A 22 1.50 11.61 -19.42
C PRO A 22 0.88 10.91 -20.64
N ASP A 23 1.55 10.93 -21.79
CA ASP A 23 1.12 10.25 -23.00
C ASP A 23 1.14 8.72 -22.86
N PHE A 24 2.24 8.17 -22.30
CA PHE A 24 2.32 6.73 -22.04
C PHE A 24 1.30 6.31 -20.97
N VAL A 25 1.16 7.05 -19.87
CA VAL A 25 0.23 6.73 -18.77
C VAL A 25 -1.24 6.81 -19.25
N MET A 26 -1.58 7.77 -20.11
CA MET A 26 -2.88 7.82 -20.77
C MET A 26 -3.10 6.57 -21.63
N LYS A 27 -2.12 6.19 -22.42
CA LYS A 27 -2.20 4.97 -23.25
C LYS A 27 -2.26 3.70 -22.39
N LEU A 28 -1.53 3.65 -21.28
CA LEU A 28 -1.60 2.56 -20.30
C LEU A 28 -3.01 2.45 -19.67
N GLY A 29 -3.62 3.56 -19.31
CA GLY A 29 -5.01 3.61 -18.82
C GLY A 29 -6.01 3.09 -19.85
N TRP A 30 -5.85 3.49 -21.11
CA TRP A 30 -6.68 3.00 -22.20
C TRP A 30 -6.47 1.49 -22.44
N ALA A 31 -5.23 1.02 -22.52
CA ALA A 31 -4.92 -0.39 -22.73
C ALA A 31 -5.45 -1.27 -21.60
N ALA A 32 -5.24 -0.84 -20.35
CA ALA A 32 -5.82 -1.49 -19.17
C ALA A 32 -7.35 -1.51 -19.25
N GLY A 33 -7.96 -0.39 -19.60
CA GLY A 33 -9.39 -0.28 -19.79
C GLY A 33 -9.94 -1.26 -20.83
N LYS A 34 -9.29 -1.39 -21.99
CA LYS A 34 -9.67 -2.33 -23.04
C LYS A 34 -9.57 -3.79 -22.61
N VAL A 35 -8.52 -4.15 -21.90
CA VAL A 35 -8.32 -5.53 -21.41
C VAL A 35 -9.31 -5.85 -20.29
N LEU A 36 -9.48 -4.97 -19.34
CA LEU A 36 -10.39 -5.16 -18.20
C LEU A 36 -11.87 -5.17 -18.67
N SER A 37 -12.27 -4.29 -19.60
CA SER A 37 -13.64 -4.26 -20.10
C SER A 37 -14.06 -5.58 -20.76
N LYS A 38 -13.15 -6.27 -21.45
CA LYS A 38 -13.39 -7.62 -22.01
C LYS A 38 -13.70 -8.67 -20.91
N LYS A 39 -13.27 -8.41 -19.68
CA LYS A 39 -13.55 -9.23 -18.49
C LYS A 39 -14.78 -8.75 -17.69
N GLY A 40 -15.52 -7.77 -18.21
CA GLY A 40 -16.75 -7.25 -17.61
C GLY A 40 -16.54 -6.06 -16.68
N THR A 41 -15.31 -5.54 -16.54
CA THR A 41 -15.04 -4.35 -15.74
C THR A 41 -15.79 -3.14 -16.27
N LYS A 42 -16.46 -2.41 -15.38
CA LYS A 42 -17.15 -1.15 -15.67
C LYS A 42 -16.64 0.04 -14.84
N LYS A 43 -16.03 -0.25 -13.69
CA LYS A 43 -15.66 0.72 -12.69
C LYS A 43 -14.28 0.41 -12.11
N VAL A 44 -13.40 1.41 -12.09
CA VAL A 44 -12.03 1.32 -11.57
C VAL A 44 -11.85 2.38 -10.48
N LEU A 45 -11.34 2.01 -9.32
CA LEU A 45 -10.94 2.95 -8.29
C LEU A 45 -9.52 3.44 -8.55
N ILE A 46 -9.27 4.73 -8.31
CA ILE A 46 -7.93 5.32 -8.40
C ILE A 46 -7.60 6.05 -7.11
N GLY A 47 -6.55 5.62 -6.44
CA GLY A 47 -5.90 6.33 -5.34
C GLY A 47 -4.50 6.76 -5.73
N LYS A 48 -3.92 7.66 -4.95
CA LYS A 48 -2.56 8.16 -5.17
C LYS A 48 -1.90 8.51 -3.84
N ASP A 49 -0.58 8.62 -3.84
CA ASP A 49 0.12 9.27 -2.75
C ASP A 49 0.11 10.81 -2.90
N THR A 50 0.96 11.46 -2.17
CA THR A 50 0.99 12.93 -2.08
C THR A 50 1.90 13.62 -3.10
N ARG A 51 2.59 12.87 -3.97
CA ARG A 51 3.49 13.43 -4.99
C ARG A 51 2.77 14.40 -5.91
N ILE A 52 3.40 15.52 -6.24
CA ILE A 52 2.83 16.52 -7.16
C ILE A 52 2.51 15.91 -8.53
N SER A 53 3.33 14.99 -9.01
CA SER A 53 3.10 14.27 -10.28
C SER A 53 1.86 13.39 -10.27
N GLY A 54 1.37 12.98 -9.09
CA GLY A 54 0.16 12.17 -8.95
C GLY A 54 -1.08 12.82 -9.57
N TYR A 55 -1.18 14.15 -9.55
CA TYR A 55 -2.30 14.87 -10.15
C TYR A 55 -2.30 14.77 -11.68
N MET A 56 -1.11 14.94 -12.30
CA MET A 56 -0.94 14.81 -13.75
C MET A 56 -1.22 13.37 -14.22
N LEU A 57 -0.66 12.39 -13.50
CA LEU A 57 -0.80 10.98 -13.86
C LEU A 57 -2.23 10.46 -13.62
N GLU A 58 -2.93 10.95 -12.58
CA GLU A 58 -4.34 10.65 -12.33
C GLU A 58 -5.20 11.12 -13.51
N SER A 59 -5.00 12.36 -13.99
CA SER A 59 -5.73 12.91 -15.12
C SER A 59 -5.44 12.15 -16.43
N ALA A 60 -4.21 11.71 -16.63
CA ALA A 60 -3.83 10.91 -17.80
C ALA A 60 -4.51 9.52 -17.77
N LEU A 61 -4.48 8.82 -16.63
CA LEU A 61 -5.18 7.55 -16.44
C LEU A 61 -6.68 7.68 -16.63
N GLU A 62 -7.28 8.73 -16.05
CA GLU A 62 -8.70 9.04 -16.18
C GLU A 62 -9.11 9.18 -17.65
N ALA A 63 -8.34 9.96 -18.43
CA ALA A 63 -8.59 10.14 -19.85
C ALA A 63 -8.52 8.80 -20.61
N GLY A 64 -7.49 7.99 -20.36
CA GLY A 64 -7.32 6.69 -21.00
C GLY A 64 -8.44 5.69 -20.64
N LEU A 65 -8.79 5.56 -19.37
CA LEU A 65 -9.88 4.70 -18.92
C LEU A 65 -11.22 5.13 -19.51
N SER A 66 -11.49 6.44 -19.52
CA SER A 66 -12.71 7.01 -20.08
C SER A 66 -12.80 6.73 -21.58
N ALA A 67 -11.70 6.87 -22.32
CA ALA A 67 -11.62 6.53 -23.75
C ALA A 67 -11.89 5.04 -24.05
N ALA A 68 -11.61 4.16 -23.08
CA ALA A 68 -11.91 2.73 -23.14
C ALA A 68 -13.33 2.37 -22.63
N GLY A 69 -14.14 3.35 -22.22
CA GLY A 69 -15.51 3.15 -21.73
C GLY A 69 -15.63 2.80 -20.24
N LEU A 70 -14.57 2.93 -19.45
CA LEU A 70 -14.60 2.62 -18.02
C LEU A 70 -14.82 3.87 -17.16
N LYS A 71 -15.63 3.69 -16.11
CA LYS A 71 -15.85 4.71 -15.08
C LYS A 71 -14.65 4.74 -14.12
N ALA A 72 -14.00 5.89 -14.01
CA ALA A 72 -12.94 6.14 -13.04
C ALA A 72 -13.52 6.75 -11.76
N ILE A 73 -13.23 6.12 -10.61
CA ILE A 73 -13.63 6.61 -9.28
C ILE A 73 -12.37 7.13 -8.57
N LEU A 74 -12.30 8.44 -8.39
CA LEU A 74 -11.13 9.12 -7.84
C LEU A 74 -11.28 9.28 -6.32
N MET A 75 -10.31 8.76 -5.56
CA MET A 75 -10.32 8.80 -4.09
C MET A 75 -9.39 9.88 -3.51
N GLY A 76 -8.52 10.48 -4.34
CA GLY A 76 -7.48 11.37 -3.87
C GLY A 76 -6.32 10.63 -3.18
N PRO A 77 -5.58 11.32 -2.28
CA PRO A 77 -4.51 10.68 -1.52
C PRO A 77 -5.04 9.60 -0.60
N MET A 78 -4.65 8.35 -0.85
CA MET A 78 -5.07 7.17 -0.09
C MET A 78 -3.93 6.16 -0.04
N PRO A 79 -3.69 5.50 1.12
CA PRO A 79 -2.70 4.44 1.25
C PRO A 79 -2.96 3.28 0.28
N THR A 80 -1.89 2.65 -0.19
CA THR A 80 -1.99 1.46 -1.07
C THR A 80 -2.92 0.38 -0.50
N PRO A 81 -2.81 -0.03 0.78
CA PRO A 81 -3.74 -1.00 1.35
C PRO A 81 -5.19 -0.50 1.42
N ALA A 82 -5.41 0.81 1.52
CA ALA A 82 -6.76 1.37 1.46
C ALA A 82 -7.39 1.20 0.08
N VAL A 83 -6.61 1.41 -1.00
CA VAL A 83 -7.12 1.19 -2.37
C VAL A 83 -7.49 -0.28 -2.58
N ALA A 84 -6.64 -1.21 -2.14
CA ALA A 84 -6.93 -2.64 -2.21
C ALA A 84 -8.22 -3.01 -1.45
N TYR A 85 -8.38 -2.52 -0.22
CA TYR A 85 -9.58 -2.73 0.58
C TYR A 85 -10.84 -2.10 -0.03
N LEU A 86 -10.77 -0.83 -0.43
CA LEU A 86 -11.90 -0.08 -0.95
C LEU A 86 -12.35 -0.59 -2.32
N THR A 87 -11.46 -1.16 -3.14
CA THR A 87 -11.83 -1.83 -4.39
C THR A 87 -12.89 -2.89 -4.14
N ARG A 88 -12.71 -3.74 -3.13
CA ARG A 88 -13.72 -4.73 -2.71
C ARG A 88 -14.98 -4.08 -2.15
N THR A 89 -14.82 -3.11 -1.24
CA THR A 89 -15.93 -2.46 -0.52
C THR A 89 -16.86 -1.70 -1.45
N PHE A 90 -16.31 -0.99 -2.44
CA PHE A 90 -17.09 -0.30 -3.45
C PHE A 90 -17.57 -1.21 -4.58
N ARG A 91 -17.25 -2.51 -4.53
CA ARG A 91 -17.54 -3.47 -5.60
C ARG A 91 -17.02 -2.95 -6.94
N ALA A 92 -15.83 -2.39 -6.94
CA ALA A 92 -15.12 -2.06 -8.17
C ALA A 92 -14.44 -3.32 -8.70
N GLU A 93 -14.34 -3.41 -10.00
CA GLU A 93 -13.75 -4.57 -10.65
C GLU A 93 -12.22 -4.49 -10.76
N ALA A 94 -11.66 -3.29 -10.52
CA ALA A 94 -10.22 -3.08 -10.43
C ALA A 94 -9.89 -1.85 -9.57
N GLY A 95 -8.67 -1.80 -9.06
CA GLY A 95 -8.09 -0.66 -8.36
C GLY A 95 -6.76 -0.24 -9.00
N ILE A 96 -6.44 1.04 -8.95
CA ILE A 96 -5.16 1.60 -9.41
C ILE A 96 -4.61 2.48 -8.29
N VAL A 97 -3.31 2.34 -8.02
CA VAL A 97 -2.55 3.23 -7.13
C VAL A 97 -1.46 3.93 -7.93
N ILE A 98 -1.41 5.25 -7.79
CA ILE A 98 -0.37 6.09 -8.34
C ILE A 98 0.62 6.40 -7.23
N SER A 99 1.71 5.64 -7.17
CA SER A 99 2.77 5.78 -6.16
C SER A 99 4.04 5.05 -6.56
N ALA A 100 5.18 5.57 -6.08
CA ALA A 100 6.46 4.86 -6.06
C ALA A 100 6.90 4.52 -4.62
N SER A 101 5.94 4.33 -3.68
CA SER A 101 6.18 3.91 -2.29
C SER A 101 7.23 4.79 -1.59
N HIS A 102 8.34 4.21 -1.19
CA HIS A 102 9.41 4.85 -0.43
C HIS A 102 10.40 5.68 -1.29
N ASN A 103 10.24 5.71 -2.62
CA ASN A 103 11.13 6.50 -3.49
C ASN A 103 10.95 8.01 -3.26
N PRO A 104 11.93 8.84 -3.64
CA PRO A 104 11.81 10.30 -3.66
C PRO A 104 10.67 10.79 -4.56
N TYR A 105 10.28 12.06 -4.39
CA TYR A 105 9.13 12.66 -5.07
C TYR A 105 9.21 12.69 -6.60
N TYR A 106 10.41 12.71 -7.16
CA TYR A 106 10.61 12.74 -8.61
C TYR A 106 10.42 11.40 -9.32
N ASP A 107 10.26 10.31 -8.56
CA ASP A 107 9.80 9.02 -9.08
C ASP A 107 8.29 8.87 -8.88
N ASN A 108 7.66 8.09 -9.76
CA ASN A 108 6.28 7.66 -9.56
C ASN A 108 6.04 6.28 -10.19
N GLY A 109 4.86 5.72 -9.96
CA GLY A 109 4.49 4.41 -10.49
C GLY A 109 2.99 4.21 -10.57
N ILE A 110 2.60 3.19 -11.32
CA ILE A 110 1.21 2.79 -11.50
C ILE A 110 1.09 1.32 -11.12
N LYS A 111 0.36 1.03 -10.04
CA LYS A 111 0.08 -0.32 -9.54
C LYS A 111 -1.37 -0.67 -9.84
N PHE A 112 -1.62 -1.92 -10.20
CA PHE A 112 -2.97 -2.41 -10.49
C PHE A 112 -3.39 -3.50 -9.52
N PHE A 113 -4.66 -3.46 -9.12
CA PHE A 113 -5.29 -4.45 -8.25
C PHE A 113 -6.53 -5.04 -8.91
N SER A 114 -6.77 -6.32 -8.67
CA SER A 114 -7.99 -7.03 -9.06
C SER A 114 -9.19 -6.63 -8.18
N ALA A 115 -10.36 -7.13 -8.53
CA ALA A 115 -11.58 -6.96 -7.71
C ALA A 115 -11.43 -7.47 -6.27
N ASP A 116 -10.55 -8.45 -6.06
CA ASP A 116 -10.28 -9.03 -4.74
C ASP A 116 -9.27 -8.21 -3.92
N GLY A 117 -8.76 -7.09 -4.47
CA GLY A 117 -7.74 -6.26 -3.82
C GLY A 117 -6.34 -6.88 -3.83
N THR A 118 -6.10 -7.90 -4.65
CA THR A 118 -4.78 -8.49 -4.90
C THR A 118 -4.17 -7.92 -6.17
N LYS A 119 -2.85 -8.06 -6.36
CA LYS A 119 -2.20 -7.67 -7.61
C LYS A 119 -2.80 -8.41 -8.81
N LEU A 120 -2.81 -7.77 -9.99
CA LEU A 120 -3.31 -8.41 -11.21
C LEU A 120 -2.52 -9.69 -11.51
N PRO A 121 -3.18 -10.74 -12.04
CA PRO A 121 -2.49 -11.91 -12.58
C PRO A 121 -1.55 -11.54 -13.73
N ASP A 122 -0.44 -12.26 -13.86
CA ASP A 122 0.60 -12.02 -14.88
C ASP A 122 0.03 -12.00 -16.31
N GLU A 123 -0.93 -12.88 -16.60
CA GLU A 123 -1.58 -12.93 -17.89
C GLU A 123 -2.38 -11.65 -18.22
N VAL A 124 -2.91 -10.96 -17.21
CA VAL A 124 -3.61 -9.69 -17.41
C VAL A 124 -2.63 -8.56 -17.66
N GLU A 125 -1.52 -8.52 -16.91
CA GLU A 125 -0.45 -7.55 -17.14
C GLU A 125 0.15 -7.71 -18.55
N LEU A 126 0.44 -8.94 -18.98
CA LEU A 126 0.91 -9.23 -20.35
C LEU A 126 -0.10 -8.85 -21.44
N ALA A 127 -1.40 -9.04 -21.19
CA ALA A 127 -2.44 -8.62 -22.12
C ALA A 127 -2.53 -7.09 -22.22
N ILE A 128 -2.33 -6.37 -21.10
CA ILE A 128 -2.26 -4.89 -21.11
C ILE A 128 -1.04 -4.42 -21.93
N GLU A 129 0.12 -5.05 -21.73
CA GLU A 129 1.33 -4.72 -22.52
C GLU A 129 1.13 -4.96 -24.02
N ALA A 130 0.48 -6.06 -24.39
CA ALA A 130 0.16 -6.33 -25.78
C ALA A 130 -0.82 -5.32 -26.39
N GLU A 131 -1.80 -4.83 -25.61
CA GLU A 131 -2.74 -3.80 -26.07
C GLU A 131 -2.04 -2.44 -26.25
N LEU A 132 -0.95 -2.16 -25.52
CA LEU A 132 -0.14 -0.93 -25.69
C LEU A 132 0.48 -0.80 -27.10
N ASP A 133 0.68 -1.89 -27.82
CA ASP A 133 1.22 -1.84 -29.18
C ASP A 133 0.14 -1.43 -30.23
N ASN A 134 -1.15 -1.44 -29.84
CA ASN A 134 -2.25 -1.03 -30.68
C ASN A 134 -2.45 0.49 -30.70
N GLU A 135 -3.11 0.98 -31.74
CA GLU A 135 -3.53 2.39 -31.83
C GLU A 135 -4.64 2.69 -30.82
N LEU A 136 -4.48 3.81 -30.08
CA LEU A 136 -5.51 4.27 -29.15
C LEU A 136 -6.75 4.71 -29.95
N LYS A 137 -7.87 4.04 -29.70
CA LYS A 137 -9.19 4.37 -30.27
C LYS A 137 -10.22 4.48 -29.16
N CYS A 138 -10.92 5.62 -29.13
CA CYS A 138 -12.04 5.80 -28.22
C CYS A 138 -13.20 4.85 -28.61
N VAL A 139 -13.98 4.46 -27.60
CA VAL A 139 -15.31 3.90 -27.83
C VAL A 139 -16.25 4.97 -28.39
N GLU A 140 -17.45 4.57 -28.84
CA GLU A 140 -18.47 5.52 -29.28
C GLU A 140 -18.79 6.55 -28.19
N SER A 141 -19.14 7.77 -28.60
CA SER A 141 -19.34 8.89 -27.66
C SER A 141 -20.36 8.59 -26.54
N ALA A 142 -21.35 7.77 -26.83
CA ALA A 142 -22.36 7.35 -25.84
C ALA A 142 -21.84 6.31 -24.83
N GLU A 143 -20.71 5.68 -25.11
CA GLU A 143 -20.09 4.64 -24.29
C GLU A 143 -18.88 5.14 -23.50
N LEU A 144 -18.52 6.42 -23.65
CA LEU A 144 -17.39 6.99 -22.92
C LEU A 144 -17.59 6.87 -21.39
N GLY A 145 -16.51 6.49 -20.71
CA GLY A 145 -16.49 6.44 -19.25
C GLY A 145 -16.61 7.83 -18.63
N LYS A 146 -17.15 7.90 -17.41
CA LYS A 146 -17.26 9.14 -16.64
C LYS A 146 -16.44 9.05 -15.36
N ALA A 147 -15.59 10.04 -15.11
CA ALA A 147 -14.92 10.15 -13.81
C ALA A 147 -15.88 10.69 -12.74
N GLN A 148 -15.67 10.22 -11.52
CA GLN A 148 -16.39 10.65 -10.33
C GLN A 148 -15.44 10.68 -9.14
N ARG A 149 -15.41 11.80 -8.41
CA ARG A 149 -14.72 11.86 -7.11
C ARG A 149 -15.64 11.36 -6.01
N ILE A 150 -15.06 10.69 -5.02
CA ILE A 150 -15.76 10.29 -3.79
C ILE A 150 -15.03 10.91 -2.58
N ASP A 151 -15.81 11.37 -1.61
CA ASP A 151 -15.30 12.15 -0.49
C ASP A 151 -15.27 11.35 0.82
N ASP A 152 -15.94 10.19 0.88
CA ASP A 152 -16.05 9.38 2.09
C ASP A 152 -15.06 8.19 2.16
N ALA A 153 -14.14 8.08 1.19
CA ALA A 153 -13.16 7.00 1.13
C ALA A 153 -12.28 6.92 2.39
N ALA A 154 -11.81 8.07 2.87
CA ALA A 154 -10.97 8.15 4.06
C ALA A 154 -11.69 7.63 5.31
N GLY A 155 -12.92 8.09 5.57
CA GLY A 155 -13.71 7.65 6.72
C GLY A 155 -13.98 6.15 6.69
N ARG A 156 -14.30 5.58 5.52
CA ARG A 156 -14.49 4.12 5.37
C ARG A 156 -13.25 3.33 5.71
N TYR A 157 -12.08 3.80 5.30
CA TYR A 157 -10.84 3.10 5.60
C TYR A 157 -10.40 3.28 7.06
N ILE A 158 -10.62 4.45 7.67
CA ILE A 158 -10.40 4.69 9.11
C ILE A 158 -11.26 3.71 9.93
N GLU A 159 -12.56 3.60 9.63
CA GLU A 159 -13.45 2.65 10.31
C GLU A 159 -13.00 1.20 10.13
N PHE A 160 -12.55 0.83 8.95
CA PHE A 160 -11.98 -0.49 8.72
C PHE A 160 -10.75 -0.75 9.60
N CYS A 161 -9.77 0.17 9.62
CA CYS A 161 -8.58 0.03 10.46
C CYS A 161 -8.95 -0.11 11.94
N LYS A 162 -9.87 0.70 12.43
CA LYS A 162 -10.36 0.61 13.82
C LYS A 162 -11.06 -0.71 14.11
N SER A 163 -11.79 -1.26 13.13
CA SER A 163 -12.50 -2.53 13.30
C SER A 163 -11.57 -3.74 13.47
N THR A 164 -10.31 -3.63 13.06
CA THR A 164 -9.30 -4.67 13.29
C THR A 164 -8.71 -4.64 14.71
N PHE A 165 -8.92 -3.55 15.44
CA PHE A 165 -8.48 -3.42 16.82
C PHE A 165 -9.49 -4.11 17.75
N PRO A 166 -9.03 -4.94 18.73
CA PRO A 166 -9.93 -5.66 19.60
C PRO A 166 -10.81 -4.72 20.44
N THR A 167 -12.13 -4.88 20.38
CA THR A 167 -13.11 -3.98 21.01
C THR A 167 -13.05 -3.91 22.53
N HIS A 168 -12.37 -4.86 23.19
CA HIS A 168 -12.14 -4.86 24.65
C HIS A 168 -10.87 -4.14 25.05
N LEU A 169 -10.07 -3.65 24.10
CA LEU A 169 -8.86 -2.86 24.34
C LEU A 169 -9.10 -1.38 24.01
N SER A 170 -8.29 -0.52 24.59
CA SER A 170 -8.24 0.91 24.32
C SER A 170 -6.79 1.36 24.27
N LEU A 171 -6.51 2.42 23.55
CA LEU A 171 -5.23 3.13 23.59
C LEU A 171 -5.26 4.33 24.56
N GLU A 172 -6.29 4.47 25.38
CA GLU A 172 -6.33 5.50 26.45
C GLU A 172 -5.10 5.41 27.34
N GLY A 173 -4.46 6.56 27.57
CA GLY A 173 -3.22 6.65 28.36
C GLY A 173 -1.95 6.30 27.57
N VAL A 174 -2.05 5.85 26.33
CA VAL A 174 -0.90 5.64 25.44
C VAL A 174 -0.58 6.93 24.69
N LYS A 175 0.62 7.44 24.87
CA LYS A 175 1.17 8.57 24.14
C LYS A 175 2.07 8.08 23.02
N MET A 176 1.75 8.46 21.77
CA MET A 176 2.49 7.96 20.62
C MET A 176 2.84 9.03 19.61
N VAL A 177 3.99 8.85 18.93
CA VAL A 177 4.37 9.65 17.76
C VAL A 177 4.00 8.89 16.50
N VAL A 178 3.30 9.54 15.59
CA VAL A 178 2.92 8.98 14.28
C VAL A 178 3.58 9.78 13.18
N ASP A 179 4.50 9.15 12.46
CA ASP A 179 5.19 9.72 11.31
C ASP A 179 4.58 9.19 10.02
N CYS A 180 3.98 10.07 9.25
CA CYS A 180 3.30 9.73 7.99
C CYS A 180 4.19 9.90 6.75
N GLY A 181 5.48 10.20 6.90
CA GLY A 181 6.42 10.34 5.78
C GLY A 181 6.02 11.41 4.74
N HIS A 182 5.19 12.39 5.11
CA HIS A 182 4.48 13.29 4.19
C HIS A 182 3.72 12.55 3.07
N GLY A 183 3.39 11.27 3.32
CA GLY A 183 2.77 10.34 2.38
C GLY A 183 1.24 10.24 2.54
N ALA A 184 0.67 9.23 1.90
CA ALA A 184 -0.78 9.03 1.79
C ALA A 184 -1.48 8.77 3.13
N THR A 185 -0.74 8.40 4.18
CA THR A 185 -1.28 8.15 5.52
C THR A 185 -1.51 9.43 6.34
N TYR A 186 -1.09 10.62 5.85
CA TYR A 186 -1.04 11.87 6.61
C TYR A 186 -2.36 12.29 7.29
N HIS A 187 -3.50 11.97 6.70
CA HIS A 187 -4.83 12.27 7.24
C HIS A 187 -5.58 11.02 7.74
N ILE A 188 -5.02 9.83 7.55
CA ILE A 188 -5.61 8.54 7.96
C ILE A 188 -5.04 8.09 9.30
N ALA A 189 -3.72 7.85 9.37
CA ALA A 189 -3.10 7.20 10.51
C ALA A 189 -3.29 7.99 11.83
N PRO A 190 -3.08 9.32 11.87
CA PRO A 190 -3.34 10.06 13.11
C PRO A 190 -4.80 9.98 13.57
N SER A 191 -5.75 9.90 12.64
CA SER A 191 -7.18 9.79 12.98
C SER A 191 -7.50 8.41 13.56
N VAL A 192 -6.99 7.33 12.97
CA VAL A 192 -7.19 5.96 13.48
C VAL A 192 -6.74 5.86 14.94
N PHE A 193 -5.53 6.30 15.27
CA PHE A 193 -4.99 6.16 16.61
C PHE A 193 -5.67 7.09 17.63
N ARG A 194 -6.04 8.32 17.24
CA ARG A 194 -6.83 9.22 18.11
C ARG A 194 -8.19 8.65 18.44
N GLU A 195 -8.88 8.10 17.44
CA GLU A 195 -10.20 7.51 17.62
C GLU A 195 -10.18 6.21 18.43
N LEU A 196 -9.02 5.53 18.50
CA LEU A 196 -8.77 4.41 19.42
C LEU A 196 -8.38 4.84 20.84
N GLY A 197 -8.27 6.17 21.10
CA GLY A 197 -8.01 6.73 22.43
C GLY A 197 -6.59 7.23 22.68
N ALA A 198 -5.65 7.08 21.74
CA ALA A 198 -4.25 7.49 21.95
C ALA A 198 -4.06 9.02 21.98
N GLU A 199 -3.11 9.50 22.79
CA GLU A 199 -2.52 10.85 22.67
C GLU A 199 -1.53 10.83 21.49
N VAL A 200 -1.93 11.41 20.35
CA VAL A 200 -1.15 11.35 19.09
C VAL A 200 -0.42 12.65 18.82
N ILE A 201 0.91 12.56 18.72
CA ILE A 201 1.80 13.59 18.19
C ILE A 201 2.12 13.20 16.75
N ALA A 202 1.59 13.95 15.77
CA ALA A 202 1.79 13.66 14.36
C ALA A 202 2.98 14.45 13.81
N ILE A 203 3.87 13.77 13.06
CA ILE A 203 4.95 14.35 12.27
C ILE A 203 4.86 13.82 10.83
N GLY A 204 5.56 14.45 9.89
CA GLY A 204 5.46 14.04 8.50
C GLY A 204 4.04 14.15 7.91
N CYS A 205 3.20 15.11 8.38
CA CYS A 205 1.79 15.23 8.02
C CYS A 205 1.45 16.50 7.24
N SER A 206 2.44 17.19 6.65
CA SER A 206 2.24 18.41 5.87
C SER A 206 2.81 18.24 4.45
N PRO A 207 2.17 17.40 3.62
CA PRO A 207 2.66 17.14 2.27
C PRO A 207 2.55 18.40 1.39
N ASP A 208 3.62 18.74 0.68
CA ASP A 208 3.67 19.83 -0.31
C ASP A 208 3.80 19.34 -1.76
N GLY A 209 3.84 18.01 -1.93
CA GLY A 209 4.02 17.34 -3.22
C GLY A 209 5.46 17.01 -3.58
N LEU A 210 6.44 17.57 -2.86
CA LEU A 210 7.88 17.41 -3.13
C LEU A 210 8.64 16.80 -1.95
N ASN A 211 8.03 16.71 -0.78
CA ASN A 211 8.66 16.32 0.48
C ASN A 211 8.31 14.89 0.97
N ILE A 212 7.68 14.08 0.14
CA ILE A 212 7.35 12.69 0.50
C ILE A 212 8.62 11.88 0.79
N ASN A 213 8.66 11.17 1.95
CA ASN A 213 9.81 10.39 2.44
C ASN A 213 11.11 11.21 2.66
N ASP A 214 11.06 12.54 2.67
CA ASP A 214 12.25 13.37 2.80
C ASP A 214 12.62 13.58 4.27
N GLY A 215 13.59 12.80 4.76
CA GLY A 215 14.07 12.85 6.14
C GLY A 215 13.05 12.41 7.20
N VAL A 216 11.96 11.81 6.81
CA VAL A 216 10.85 11.31 7.65
C VAL A 216 10.31 10.00 7.11
N GLY A 217 9.44 9.33 7.90
CA GLY A 217 8.78 8.09 7.53
C GLY A 217 9.65 6.85 7.77
N SER A 218 9.17 5.69 7.32
CA SER A 218 9.76 4.39 7.62
C SER A 218 11.19 4.19 7.05
N THR A 219 11.60 5.02 6.09
CA THR A 219 12.95 4.99 5.51
C THR A 219 13.95 5.91 6.21
N ALA A 220 13.47 6.77 7.12
CA ALA A 220 14.27 7.67 7.94
C ALA A 220 13.76 7.68 9.40
N PRO A 221 13.75 6.52 10.08
CA PRO A 221 13.11 6.33 11.39
C PRO A 221 13.83 7.09 12.53
N GLU A 222 15.01 7.65 12.26
CA GLU A 222 15.77 8.44 13.23
C GLU A 222 14.99 9.71 13.65
N ALA A 223 14.24 10.32 12.74
CA ALA A 223 13.39 11.47 13.04
C ALA A 223 12.26 11.07 14.02
N LEU A 224 11.65 9.90 13.81
CA LEU A 224 10.66 9.34 14.72
C LEU A 224 11.29 9.04 16.08
N ALA A 225 12.46 8.38 16.14
CA ALA A 225 13.14 8.05 17.38
C ALA A 225 13.48 9.29 18.20
N ALA A 226 14.04 10.32 17.55
CA ALA A 226 14.32 11.59 18.21
C ALA A 226 13.05 12.22 18.81
N LYS A 227 11.93 12.19 18.08
CA LYS A 227 10.67 12.76 18.52
C LYS A 227 10.02 11.97 19.66
N VAL A 228 10.10 10.64 19.64
CA VAL A 228 9.65 9.77 20.75
C VAL A 228 10.37 10.15 22.05
N LEU A 229 11.70 10.29 22.01
CA LEU A 229 12.51 10.68 23.17
C LEU A 229 12.19 12.10 23.65
N GLU A 230 12.10 13.08 22.70
CA GLU A 230 11.77 14.48 23.01
C GLU A 230 10.44 14.60 23.75
N CYS A 231 9.41 13.92 23.24
CA CYS A 231 8.05 13.99 23.78
C CYS A 231 7.81 13.04 24.94
N LYS A 232 8.77 12.15 25.26
CA LYS A 232 8.61 11.06 26.23
C LYS A 232 7.37 10.23 25.89
N ALA A 233 7.23 9.84 24.63
CA ALA A 233 6.15 9.00 24.16
C ALA A 233 6.42 7.53 24.51
N ASP A 234 5.37 6.74 24.67
CA ASP A 234 5.47 5.31 24.96
C ASP A 234 5.97 4.53 23.75
N LEU A 235 5.63 5.00 22.54
CA LEU A 235 6.05 4.40 21.27
C LEU A 235 5.92 5.38 20.11
N GLY A 236 6.55 5.01 18.98
CA GLY A 236 6.39 5.68 17.71
C GLY A 236 6.07 4.71 16.59
N VAL A 237 5.39 5.18 15.54
CA VAL A 237 5.09 4.44 14.31
C VAL A 237 5.40 5.31 13.11
N ALA A 238 6.22 4.84 12.16
CA ALA A 238 6.51 5.51 10.91
C ALA A 238 6.00 4.69 9.72
N PHE A 239 5.37 5.35 8.77
CA PHE A 239 4.91 4.78 7.50
C PHE A 239 5.78 5.29 6.34
N ASP A 240 5.81 4.55 5.24
CA ASP A 240 6.36 5.06 3.99
C ASP A 240 5.31 5.84 3.19
N GLY A 241 5.73 6.37 2.03
CA GLY A 241 4.93 7.31 1.25
C GLY A 241 3.55 6.82 0.81
N ASP A 242 3.35 5.52 0.59
CA ASP A 242 2.04 4.95 0.25
C ASP A 242 1.46 4.05 1.36
N GLY A 243 2.11 4.01 2.52
CA GLY A 243 1.58 3.41 3.72
C GLY A 243 1.44 1.89 3.67
N ASP A 244 2.24 1.21 2.86
CA ASP A 244 2.28 -0.25 2.80
C ASP A 244 3.41 -0.84 3.66
N ARG A 245 4.27 0.02 4.25
CA ARG A 245 5.34 -0.36 5.18
C ARG A 245 5.25 0.43 6.47
N LEU A 246 5.70 -0.21 7.55
CA LEU A 246 5.82 0.45 8.84
C LEU A 246 7.11 0.05 9.57
N VAL A 247 7.62 0.98 10.37
CA VAL A 247 8.66 0.78 11.35
C VAL A 247 8.17 1.33 12.68
N MET A 248 8.53 0.70 13.78
CA MET A 248 8.15 1.19 15.12
C MET A 248 9.39 1.64 15.90
N VAL A 249 9.14 2.43 16.93
CA VAL A 249 10.16 2.89 17.89
C VAL A 249 9.60 2.72 19.29
N ASP A 250 10.36 2.15 20.20
CA ASP A 250 9.97 2.04 21.61
C ASP A 250 10.28 3.32 22.40
N SER A 251 9.87 3.37 23.67
CA SER A 251 10.08 4.53 24.55
C SER A 251 11.55 4.86 24.83
N THR A 252 12.49 3.98 24.51
CA THR A 252 13.94 4.21 24.65
C THR A 252 14.58 4.76 23.36
N GLY A 253 13.81 4.89 22.28
CA GLY A 253 14.31 5.28 20.96
C GLY A 253 14.86 4.12 20.14
N TYR A 254 14.70 2.86 20.61
CA TYR A 254 15.09 1.68 19.85
C TYR A 254 14.15 1.47 18.65
N ILE A 255 14.74 1.31 17.47
CA ILE A 255 14.01 1.10 16.23
C ILE A 255 13.68 -0.40 16.09
N ILE A 256 12.41 -0.71 15.94
CA ILE A 256 11.85 -2.06 15.79
C ILE A 256 11.53 -2.27 14.33
N ASP A 257 12.24 -3.14 13.66
CA ASP A 257 12.09 -3.43 12.24
C ASP A 257 10.95 -4.43 11.93
N GLY A 258 10.74 -4.72 10.64
CA GLY A 258 9.69 -5.63 10.20
C GLY A 258 9.84 -7.04 10.73
N ASP A 259 11.05 -7.54 10.94
CA ASP A 259 11.30 -8.89 11.49
C ASP A 259 10.87 -8.96 12.97
N GLU A 260 11.17 -7.92 13.75
CA GLU A 260 10.75 -7.83 15.14
C GLU A 260 9.24 -7.66 15.27
N ILE A 261 8.62 -6.87 14.38
CA ILE A 261 7.16 -6.71 14.31
C ILE A 261 6.50 -8.06 13.99
N LEU A 262 7.01 -8.81 13.02
CA LEU A 262 6.52 -10.17 12.71
C LEU A 262 6.61 -11.10 13.92
N TYR A 263 7.72 -11.05 14.67
CA TYR A 263 7.88 -11.82 15.89
C TYR A 263 6.84 -11.46 16.95
N ILE A 264 6.61 -10.15 17.17
CA ILE A 264 5.63 -9.65 18.13
C ILE A 264 4.22 -10.16 17.79
N ILE A 265 3.81 -10.02 16.51
CA ILE A 265 2.49 -10.44 16.03
C ILE A 265 2.34 -11.98 16.15
N ALA A 266 3.34 -12.74 15.72
CA ALA A 266 3.29 -14.20 15.76
C ALA A 266 3.25 -14.73 17.20
N ARG A 267 4.03 -14.15 18.11
CA ARG A 267 4.04 -14.49 19.53
C ARG A 267 2.69 -14.18 20.20
N ASP A 268 2.09 -13.04 19.88
CA ASP A 268 0.76 -12.69 20.38
C ASP A 268 -0.30 -13.64 19.86
N ALA A 269 -0.28 -13.93 18.55
CA ALA A 269 -1.20 -14.87 17.93
C ALA A 269 -1.09 -16.28 18.55
N LEU A 270 0.14 -16.76 18.82
CA LEU A 270 0.36 -18.02 19.51
C LEU A 270 -0.22 -18.01 20.93
N ARG A 271 0.08 -16.99 21.74
CA ARG A 271 -0.40 -16.86 23.13
C ARG A 271 -1.92 -16.85 23.24
N ASN A 272 -2.58 -16.26 22.25
CA ASN A 272 -4.05 -16.13 22.21
C ASN A 272 -4.74 -17.26 21.42
N GLY A 273 -4.02 -18.31 21.02
CA GLY A 273 -4.56 -19.44 20.27
C GLY A 273 -5.09 -19.07 18.86
N ARG A 274 -4.63 -17.93 18.32
CA ARG A 274 -5.05 -17.42 16.99
C ARG A 274 -4.07 -17.76 15.86
N LEU A 275 -2.88 -18.27 16.20
CA LEU A 275 -1.87 -18.60 15.18
C LEU A 275 -2.36 -19.75 14.30
N LYS A 276 -2.45 -19.51 13.01
CA LYS A 276 -2.79 -20.51 11.98
C LYS A 276 -1.56 -20.83 11.14
N GLY A 277 -0.89 -21.92 11.49
CA GLY A 277 0.32 -22.38 10.81
C GLY A 277 1.59 -21.71 11.33
N GLY A 278 2.39 -21.13 10.44
CA GLY A 278 3.66 -20.49 10.75
C GLY A 278 3.74 -19.05 10.22
N VAL A 279 4.99 -18.57 10.11
CA VAL A 279 5.32 -17.23 9.58
C VAL A 279 6.12 -17.37 8.29
N VAL A 280 5.77 -16.58 7.28
CA VAL A 280 6.53 -16.46 6.03
C VAL A 280 7.33 -15.16 6.06
N GLY A 281 8.67 -15.27 6.04
CA GLY A 281 9.57 -14.14 5.79
C GLY A 281 10.15 -14.19 4.38
N THR A 282 11.17 -13.37 4.14
CA THR A 282 11.94 -13.42 2.89
C THR A 282 13.34 -13.99 3.10
N LEU A 283 14.09 -14.17 2.01
CA LEU A 283 15.51 -14.53 2.08
C LEU A 283 16.35 -13.51 2.86
N MET A 284 15.85 -12.26 2.97
CA MET A 284 16.52 -11.17 3.69
C MET A 284 16.18 -11.15 5.20
N ALA A 285 15.24 -11.98 5.66
CA ALA A 285 14.86 -12.02 7.07
C ALA A 285 16.04 -12.35 7.97
N ASN A 286 16.12 -11.69 9.12
CA ASN A 286 17.18 -11.88 10.10
C ASN A 286 17.16 -13.32 10.66
N MET A 287 18.32 -13.91 10.85
CA MET A 287 18.45 -15.21 11.50
C MET A 287 17.87 -15.21 12.93
N GLY A 288 17.94 -14.08 13.62
CA GLY A 288 17.34 -13.88 14.94
C GLY A 288 15.84 -14.13 14.96
N LEU A 289 15.11 -13.68 13.94
CA LEU A 289 13.67 -13.96 13.80
C LEU A 289 13.42 -15.47 13.70
N GLU A 290 14.14 -16.17 12.84
CA GLU A 290 13.97 -17.62 12.64
C GLU A 290 14.25 -18.41 13.93
N LEU A 291 15.34 -18.09 14.63
CA LEU A 291 15.69 -18.73 15.91
C LEU A 291 14.69 -18.43 17.01
N ALA A 292 14.21 -17.19 17.09
CA ALA A 292 13.20 -16.78 18.08
C ALA A 292 11.85 -17.48 17.85
N LEU A 293 11.41 -17.60 16.58
CA LEU A 293 10.20 -18.36 16.23
C LEU A 293 10.36 -19.85 16.52
N GLN A 294 11.52 -20.43 16.21
CA GLN A 294 11.84 -21.83 16.51
C GLN A 294 11.76 -22.13 18.02
N THR A 295 12.24 -21.21 18.86
CA THR A 295 12.16 -21.34 20.34
C THR A 295 10.70 -21.40 20.83
N LEU A 296 9.78 -20.76 20.10
CA LEU A 296 8.34 -20.80 20.38
C LEU A 296 7.62 -21.99 19.72
N GLY A 297 8.33 -22.82 18.95
CA GLY A 297 7.73 -23.90 18.17
C GLY A 297 6.92 -23.42 16.96
N ILE A 298 7.14 -22.18 16.49
CA ILE A 298 6.46 -21.61 15.35
C ILE A 298 7.24 -21.94 14.07
N PRO A 299 6.64 -22.63 13.08
CA PRO A 299 7.29 -22.88 11.80
C PRO A 299 7.59 -21.57 11.06
N PHE A 300 8.77 -21.52 10.41
CA PHE A 300 9.18 -20.39 9.61
C PHE A 300 9.53 -20.83 8.18
N ALA A 301 9.17 -20.04 7.18
CA ALA A 301 9.50 -20.28 5.78
C ALA A 301 10.01 -19.00 5.12
N ARG A 302 10.96 -19.15 4.16
CA ARG A 302 11.55 -18.02 3.43
C ARG A 302 11.09 -18.02 1.98
N ALA A 303 10.39 -16.97 1.59
CA ALA A 303 10.04 -16.65 0.21
C ALA A 303 11.17 -15.85 -0.48
N LYS A 304 11.08 -15.70 -1.78
CA LYS A 304 11.86 -14.68 -2.51
C LYS A 304 11.51 -13.29 -1.97
N VAL A 305 12.41 -12.32 -2.16
CA VAL A 305 12.17 -10.92 -1.79
C VAL A 305 11.03 -10.35 -2.64
N GLY A 306 10.08 -9.73 -1.99
CA GLY A 306 8.87 -9.12 -2.56
C GLY A 306 7.59 -9.65 -1.94
N ASP A 307 6.71 -8.73 -1.55
CA ASP A 307 5.42 -8.99 -0.90
C ASP A 307 4.56 -10.01 -1.65
N ARG A 308 4.58 -9.98 -2.98
CA ARG A 308 3.90 -10.95 -3.85
C ARG A 308 4.32 -12.39 -3.55
N TYR A 309 5.63 -12.65 -3.45
CA TYR A 309 6.14 -14.00 -3.19
C TYR A 309 5.86 -14.46 -1.76
N VAL A 310 5.86 -13.52 -0.81
CA VAL A 310 5.44 -13.79 0.57
C VAL A 310 3.97 -14.23 0.58
N LEU A 311 3.09 -13.47 -0.06
CA LEU A 311 1.65 -13.76 -0.14
C LEU A 311 1.37 -15.08 -0.87
N GLU A 312 2.05 -15.36 -1.98
CA GLU A 312 1.94 -16.63 -2.71
C GLU A 312 2.28 -17.81 -1.78
N MET A 313 3.41 -17.76 -1.08
CA MET A 313 3.83 -18.81 -0.15
C MET A 313 2.89 -18.95 1.05
N MET A 314 2.37 -17.84 1.58
CA MET A 314 1.35 -17.86 2.64
C MET A 314 0.10 -18.63 2.19
N ASN A 315 -0.39 -18.35 0.98
CA ASN A 315 -1.55 -19.03 0.41
C ASN A 315 -1.28 -20.51 0.16
N GLU A 316 -0.13 -20.88 -0.40
CA GLU A 316 0.28 -22.27 -0.63
C GLU A 316 0.33 -23.08 0.67
N LYS A 317 0.84 -22.47 1.76
CA LYS A 317 0.98 -23.14 3.06
C LYS A 317 -0.31 -23.03 3.93
N GLY A 318 -1.27 -22.21 3.53
CA GLY A 318 -2.42 -21.88 4.37
C GLY A 318 -2.05 -21.08 5.64
N TRP A 319 -0.91 -20.38 5.63
CA TRP A 319 -0.45 -19.57 6.76
C TRP A 319 -1.00 -18.15 6.69
N ARG A 320 -1.12 -17.47 7.83
CA ARG A 320 -1.84 -16.21 7.94
C ARG A 320 -0.97 -15.00 8.26
N ILE A 321 0.30 -15.21 8.60
CA ILE A 321 1.24 -14.15 8.99
C ILE A 321 2.47 -14.25 8.11
N GLY A 322 2.87 -13.13 7.53
CA GLY A 322 4.10 -13.02 6.75
C GLY A 322 4.52 -11.57 6.57
N GLY A 323 5.69 -11.36 6.00
CA GLY A 323 6.18 -10.02 5.71
C GLY A 323 7.67 -9.97 5.44
N GLU A 324 8.19 -8.76 5.44
CA GLU A 324 9.57 -8.43 5.13
C GLU A 324 10.18 -7.57 6.24
N ASN A 325 11.49 -7.67 6.41
CA ASN A 325 12.23 -6.82 7.36
C ASN A 325 12.10 -5.32 7.06
N SER A 326 11.76 -4.96 5.82
CA SER A 326 11.45 -3.58 5.40
C SER A 326 10.18 -3.00 6.02
N GLY A 327 9.41 -3.79 6.77
CA GLY A 327 8.18 -3.36 7.42
C GLY A 327 6.90 -3.63 6.62
N HIS A 328 6.98 -4.33 5.49
CA HIS A 328 5.79 -4.79 4.78
C HIS A 328 5.23 -6.02 5.48
N ILE A 329 4.13 -5.86 6.20
CA ILE A 329 3.50 -6.89 7.04
C ILE A 329 2.19 -7.34 6.41
N ILE A 330 1.97 -8.64 6.31
CA ILE A 330 0.78 -9.25 5.74
C ILE A 330 0.08 -10.11 6.80
N CYS A 331 -1.16 -9.78 7.11
CA CYS A 331 -2.06 -10.55 7.95
C CYS A 331 -3.32 -10.89 7.16
N LEU A 332 -3.65 -12.18 7.04
CA LEU A 332 -4.76 -12.69 6.21
C LEU A 332 -5.99 -13.11 7.04
N ASP A 333 -6.19 -12.58 8.22
CA ASP A 333 -7.35 -12.91 9.08
C ASP A 333 -8.60 -12.11 8.72
#